data_c27dd3be44359bd1a512e2469875f84c
#
_entry.id   c27dd3be44359bd1a512e2469875f84c
#
_cell.length_a   1.000
_cell.length_b   1.000
_cell.length_c   1.000
_cell.angle_alpha   90.00
_cell.angle_beta   90.00
_cell.angle_gamma   90.00
#
_symmetry.space_group_name_H-M   'P 1'
#
loop_
_entity.id
_entity.type
_entity.pdbx_description
1 polymer ?
#
loop_
_entity_poly.entity_id
_entity_poly.type
_entity_poly.pdbx_seq_one_letter_code
_entity_poly.pdbx_strand_id
1 'polypeptide(L)'
;MCGGLGPTADDLTAQAAAEAFGQPLTLFPDWLATMAERYASRGRTMAQSNTKQAWLPRDCEILDNPVGTACGFLVSHPASHGQSRLFFTPGVPFEFKQMVREQIMPRLKALAGEETDTELRRFYTFGVSESALSDMLDAAPWPAGIELGYRSSMPLIELKLIGHGASTADMDAAEARLLAAIAPWLVGRGNEAPANQILALLGERSLHLQEGESRGALLTMCHGHPALTAGFSHTLSDDLTQLAVPAAPLSLTIGRAGPDGVPLLLCADGQLHGQTLRVSHPDPASGRRILAFAALDMLRRHLLGLPVLADYLTLTRTARCQEGARG
;
A
#
# COMPACT_ATOMS: atom_id res chain seq x y z
N MET A 1 -11.03 12.19 13.50
CA MET A 1 -10.49 13.34 12.75
C MET A 1 -8.98 13.37 12.89
N CYS A 2 -8.24 13.85 11.87
CA CYS A 2 -6.78 13.80 11.86
C CYS A 2 -6.22 15.14 11.37
N GLY A 3 -5.25 15.70 12.12
CA GLY A 3 -4.57 16.97 11.83
C GLY A 3 -5.09 18.19 12.61
N GLY A 4 -4.40 19.33 12.46
CA GLY A 4 -4.76 20.60 13.08
C GLY A 4 -4.60 20.65 14.61
N LEU A 5 -3.66 19.85 15.18
CA LEU A 5 -3.32 19.80 16.59
C LEU A 5 -1.91 20.36 16.90
N GLY A 6 -1.30 21.01 15.94
CA GLY A 6 0.01 21.63 16.08
C GLY A 6 -0.03 22.96 16.86
N PRO A 7 1.14 23.64 16.96
CA PRO A 7 1.27 24.87 17.72
C PRO A 7 0.99 26.14 16.89
N THR A 8 0.68 26.02 15.59
CA THR A 8 0.55 27.15 14.67
C THR A 8 -0.86 27.77 14.69
N ALA A 9 -1.03 28.94 14.12
CA ALA A 9 -2.30 29.66 14.17
C ALA A 9 -3.44 28.95 13.42
N ASP A 10 -3.11 28.20 12.39
CA ASP A 10 -4.01 27.41 11.55
C ASP A 10 -4.38 26.04 12.16
N ASP A 11 -3.75 25.62 13.27
CA ASP A 11 -4.12 24.42 14.01
C ASP A 11 -5.36 24.70 14.89
N LEU A 12 -6.55 24.54 14.34
CA LEU A 12 -7.81 24.93 14.97
C LEU A 12 -8.66 23.74 15.45
N THR A 13 -8.19 22.51 15.32
CA THR A 13 -9.01 21.31 15.58
C THR A 13 -9.49 21.22 17.03
N ALA A 14 -8.67 21.53 18.02
CA ALA A 14 -9.07 21.51 19.43
C ALA A 14 -10.13 22.58 19.73
N GLN A 15 -9.96 23.79 19.17
CA GLN A 15 -10.92 24.88 19.32
C GLN A 15 -12.26 24.53 18.64
N ALA A 16 -12.23 24.06 17.38
CA ALA A 16 -13.43 23.68 16.65
C ALA A 16 -14.19 22.53 17.35
N ALA A 17 -13.47 21.57 17.93
CA ALA A 17 -14.09 20.53 18.74
C ALA A 17 -14.73 21.09 20.02
N ALA A 18 -14.04 21.97 20.72
CA ALA A 18 -14.58 22.63 21.92
C ALA A 18 -15.88 23.39 21.61
N GLU A 19 -15.90 24.16 20.55
CA GLU A 19 -17.09 24.90 20.08
C GLU A 19 -18.23 23.95 19.67
N ALA A 20 -17.92 22.92 18.87
CA ALA A 20 -18.91 21.97 18.36
C ALA A 20 -19.61 21.18 19.49
N PHE A 21 -18.89 20.89 20.58
CA PHE A 21 -19.42 20.13 21.71
C PHE A 21 -19.85 21.00 22.89
N GLY A 22 -19.82 22.34 22.76
CA GLY A 22 -20.19 23.27 23.80
C GLY A 22 -19.30 23.20 25.05
N GLN A 23 -18.04 22.81 24.88
CA GLN A 23 -17.07 22.68 25.96
C GLN A 23 -16.07 23.85 25.91
N PRO A 24 -15.67 24.45 27.04
CA PRO A 24 -14.57 25.40 27.01
C PRO A 24 -13.24 24.71 26.78
N LEU A 25 -12.32 25.40 26.11
CA LEU A 25 -10.91 24.98 26.09
C LEU A 25 -10.32 25.15 27.49
N THR A 26 -9.62 24.16 27.98
CA THR A 26 -8.96 24.14 29.28
C THR A 26 -7.51 23.69 29.10
N LEU A 27 -6.61 24.30 29.88
CA LEU A 27 -5.22 23.86 29.92
C LEU A 27 -5.12 22.52 30.68
N PHE A 28 -4.44 21.56 30.11
CA PHE A 28 -4.10 20.29 30.74
C PHE A 28 -2.66 20.34 31.26
N PRO A 29 -2.44 20.65 32.53
CA PRO A 29 -1.10 20.92 33.08
C PRO A 29 -0.22 19.65 33.06
N ASP A 30 -0.79 18.47 33.27
CA ASP A 30 -0.04 17.21 33.27
C ASP A 30 0.49 16.92 31.88
N TRP A 31 -0.32 17.19 30.84
CA TRP A 31 0.15 17.05 29.45
C TRP A 31 1.23 18.07 29.11
N LEU A 32 1.06 19.32 29.57
CA LEU A 32 2.06 20.35 29.37
C LEU A 32 3.40 19.98 30.02
N ALA A 33 3.38 19.40 31.22
CA ALA A 33 4.58 18.92 31.91
C ALA A 33 5.22 17.78 31.13
N THR A 34 4.42 16.80 30.67
CA THR A 34 4.90 15.68 29.82
C THR A 34 5.58 16.18 28.55
N MET A 35 5.01 17.18 27.89
CA MET A 35 5.63 17.80 26.70
C MET A 35 6.98 18.44 27.05
N ALA A 36 7.04 19.22 28.15
CA ALA A 36 8.27 19.88 28.57
C ALA A 36 9.39 18.85 28.87
N GLU A 37 9.07 17.78 29.58
CA GLU A 37 10.00 16.67 29.85
C GLU A 37 10.51 16.00 28.58
N ARG A 38 9.63 15.76 27.59
CA ARG A 38 10.01 15.19 26.29
C ARG A 38 10.95 16.10 25.50
N TYR A 39 10.77 17.41 25.58
CA TYR A 39 11.70 18.37 24.97
C TYR A 39 13.04 18.34 25.70
N ALA A 40 13.04 18.38 27.04
CA ALA A 40 14.24 18.34 27.85
C ALA A 40 15.06 17.07 27.65
N SER A 41 14.42 15.88 27.56
CA SER A 41 15.09 14.60 27.33
C SER A 41 15.80 14.54 25.98
N ARG A 42 15.39 15.38 25.02
CA ARG A 42 16.01 15.52 23.70
C ARG A 42 17.02 16.68 23.64
N GLY A 43 17.38 17.28 24.80
CA GLY A 43 18.27 18.42 24.88
C GLY A 43 17.70 19.70 24.25
N ARG A 44 16.38 19.86 24.19
CA ARG A 44 15.70 21.00 23.58
C ARG A 44 14.84 21.73 24.59
N THR A 45 14.70 23.05 24.43
CA THR A 45 13.75 23.85 25.17
C THR A 45 12.43 23.93 24.42
N MET A 46 11.31 23.70 25.11
CA MET A 46 9.99 23.82 24.52
C MET A 46 9.65 25.31 24.27
N ALA A 47 9.31 25.65 23.03
CA ALA A 47 8.85 26.99 22.70
C ALA A 47 7.49 27.28 23.33
N GLN A 48 7.23 28.53 23.70
CA GLN A 48 5.97 28.93 24.34
C GLN A 48 4.75 28.67 23.48
N SER A 49 4.87 28.75 22.14
CA SER A 49 3.79 28.42 21.19
C SER A 49 3.28 26.99 21.34
N ASN A 50 4.14 26.04 21.76
CA ASN A 50 3.73 24.65 21.97
C ASN A 50 2.71 24.47 23.11
N THR A 51 2.61 25.46 24.04
CA THR A 51 1.59 25.42 25.09
C THR A 51 0.17 25.30 24.54
N LYS A 52 -0.07 25.83 23.34
CA LYS A 52 -1.35 25.68 22.62
C LYS A 52 -1.79 24.22 22.51
N GLN A 53 -0.87 23.27 22.35
CA GLN A 53 -1.14 21.84 22.19
C GLN A 53 -1.66 21.18 23.48
N ALA A 54 -1.58 21.88 24.61
CA ALA A 54 -2.14 21.43 25.88
C ALA A 54 -3.50 22.10 26.22
N TRP A 55 -4.02 22.95 25.33
CA TRP A 55 -5.36 23.52 25.45
C TRP A 55 -6.34 22.65 24.66
N LEU A 56 -7.19 21.91 25.40
CA LEU A 56 -8.11 20.91 24.84
C LEU A 56 -9.52 21.12 25.39
N PRO A 57 -10.56 20.53 24.76
CA PRO A 57 -11.90 20.51 25.33
C PRO A 57 -11.89 19.94 26.76
N ARG A 58 -12.59 20.59 27.69
CA ARG A 58 -12.51 20.30 29.14
C ARG A 58 -12.72 18.85 29.50
N ASP A 59 -13.74 18.22 28.91
CA ASP A 59 -14.20 16.88 29.28
C ASP A 59 -13.64 15.80 28.32
N CYS A 60 -12.54 16.10 27.63
CA CYS A 60 -11.91 15.12 26.75
C CYS A 60 -10.97 14.19 27.53
N GLU A 61 -10.80 12.99 27.04
CA GLU A 61 -9.77 12.03 27.45
C GLU A 61 -8.51 12.23 26.58
N ILE A 62 -7.34 12.40 27.18
CA ILE A 62 -6.08 12.48 26.43
C ILE A 62 -5.72 11.12 25.84
N LEU A 63 -5.33 11.12 24.57
CA LEU A 63 -4.74 9.99 23.88
C LEU A 63 -3.24 10.25 23.73
N ASP A 64 -2.42 9.45 24.40
CA ASP A 64 -0.96 9.64 24.39
C ASP A 64 -0.38 9.47 22.98
N ASN A 65 0.62 10.30 22.68
CA ASN A 65 1.40 10.25 21.45
C ASN A 65 2.90 10.18 21.83
N PRO A 66 3.47 8.99 22.00
CA PRO A 66 4.82 8.83 22.52
C PRO A 66 5.91 9.35 21.56
N VAL A 67 5.60 9.55 20.30
CA VAL A 67 6.56 9.93 19.24
C VAL A 67 6.46 11.38 18.80
N GLY A 68 5.34 12.04 19.08
CA GLY A 68 5.10 13.45 18.73
C GLY A 68 5.01 14.37 19.95
N THR A 69 4.72 15.64 19.71
CA THR A 69 4.51 16.65 20.76
C THR A 69 3.04 16.90 21.04
N ALA A 70 2.19 16.88 20.02
CA ALA A 70 0.75 16.99 20.16
C ALA A 70 0.17 15.65 20.61
N CYS A 71 -0.66 15.63 21.67
CA CYS A 71 -1.49 14.46 21.96
C CYS A 71 -2.65 14.37 20.96
N GLY A 72 -3.32 13.24 20.97
CA GLY A 72 -4.71 13.18 20.53
C GLY A 72 -5.65 13.38 21.71
N PHE A 73 -6.93 13.41 21.41
CA PHE A 73 -7.96 13.41 22.47
C PHE A 73 -9.23 12.71 21.96
N LEU A 74 -10.01 12.23 22.93
CA LEU A 74 -11.31 11.59 22.71
C LEU A 74 -12.39 12.47 23.36
N VAL A 75 -13.41 12.82 22.58
CA VAL A 75 -14.64 13.44 23.08
C VAL A 75 -15.76 12.40 23.02
N SER A 76 -16.46 12.22 24.15
CA SER A 76 -17.70 11.44 24.22
C SER A 76 -18.88 12.38 24.21
N HIS A 77 -19.84 12.15 23.32
CA HIS A 77 -21.03 13.01 23.18
C HIS A 77 -22.30 12.17 23.13
N PRO A 78 -23.38 12.57 23.84
CA PRO A 78 -24.67 11.89 23.73
C PRO A 78 -25.17 11.87 22.29
N ALA A 79 -25.71 10.75 21.85
CA ALA A 79 -26.30 10.57 20.53
C ALA A 79 -27.68 9.91 20.66
N SER A 80 -28.50 9.95 19.60
CA SER A 80 -29.85 9.41 19.57
C SER A 80 -29.93 7.92 19.94
N HIS A 81 -28.84 7.18 19.70
CA HIS A 81 -28.73 5.75 20.01
C HIS A 81 -27.48 5.46 20.86
N GLY A 82 -27.38 6.10 22.04
CA GLY A 82 -26.27 5.87 22.97
C GLY A 82 -25.25 7.01 22.99
N GLN A 83 -23.97 6.69 22.89
CA GLN A 83 -22.89 7.66 23.03
C GLN A 83 -21.95 7.59 21.80
N SER A 84 -21.80 8.71 21.10
CA SER A 84 -20.78 8.87 20.05
C SER A 84 -19.42 9.13 20.69
N ARG A 85 -18.38 8.50 20.14
CA ARG A 85 -16.99 8.70 20.55
C ARG A 85 -16.18 9.21 19.36
N LEU A 86 -15.63 10.39 19.50
CA LEU A 86 -14.88 11.07 18.44
C LEU A 86 -13.42 11.16 18.83
N PHE A 87 -12.58 10.50 18.04
CA PHE A 87 -11.13 10.49 18.21
C PHE A 87 -10.49 11.57 17.34
N PHE A 88 -9.62 12.36 17.95
CA PHE A 88 -8.85 13.42 17.31
C PHE A 88 -7.36 13.08 17.44
N THR A 89 -6.61 13.14 16.35
CA THR A 89 -5.21 12.75 16.31
C THR A 89 -4.37 13.73 15.51
N PRO A 90 -3.05 13.82 15.77
CA PRO A 90 -2.12 14.52 14.87
C PRO A 90 -2.21 14.02 13.44
N GLY A 91 -1.84 14.90 12.48
CA GLY A 91 -1.90 14.62 11.04
C GLY A 91 -0.69 13.86 10.48
N VAL A 92 0.40 13.77 11.25
CA VAL A 92 1.63 13.09 10.80
C VAL A 92 1.37 11.59 10.65
N PRO A 93 1.54 10.99 9.46
CA PRO A 93 1.11 9.61 9.20
C PRO A 93 1.73 8.57 10.12
N PHE A 94 2.98 8.74 10.54
CA PHE A 94 3.65 7.84 11.46
C PHE A 94 3.03 7.88 12.87
N GLU A 95 2.84 9.09 13.41
CA GLU A 95 2.18 9.34 14.71
C GLU A 95 0.75 8.78 14.70
N PHE A 96 -0.03 9.11 13.68
CA PHE A 96 -1.40 8.62 13.49
C PHE A 96 -1.48 7.09 13.53
N LYS A 97 -0.64 6.40 12.75
CA LYS A 97 -0.64 4.92 12.71
C LYS A 97 -0.34 4.30 14.06
N GLN A 98 0.60 4.87 14.81
CA GLN A 98 0.95 4.40 16.16
C GLN A 98 -0.20 4.63 17.13
N MET A 99 -0.77 5.84 17.15
CA MET A 99 -1.90 6.16 18.01
C MET A 99 -3.15 5.33 17.71
N VAL A 100 -3.44 5.06 16.42
CA VAL A 100 -4.53 4.14 16.07
C VAL A 100 -4.31 2.77 16.69
N ARG A 101 -3.10 2.23 16.56
CA ARG A 101 -2.76 0.89 17.06
C ARG A 101 -2.79 0.81 18.59
N GLU A 102 -2.23 1.81 19.27
CA GLU A 102 -1.97 1.75 20.72
C GLU A 102 -3.08 2.39 21.55
N GLN A 103 -3.76 3.42 21.03
CA GLN A 103 -4.74 4.18 21.77
C GLN A 103 -6.19 3.94 21.31
N ILE A 104 -6.43 3.88 20.00
CA ILE A 104 -7.79 3.83 19.45
C ILE A 104 -8.30 2.39 19.36
N MET A 105 -7.54 1.49 18.76
CA MET A 105 -7.97 0.10 18.56
C MET A 105 -8.32 -0.64 19.86
N PRO A 106 -7.55 -0.53 20.98
CA PRO A 106 -7.94 -1.16 22.25
C PRO A 106 -9.26 -0.63 22.78
N ARG A 107 -9.51 0.69 22.65
CA ARG A 107 -10.76 1.30 23.08
C ARG A 107 -11.96 0.87 22.21
N LEU A 108 -11.77 0.76 20.91
CA LEU A 108 -12.80 0.27 20.00
C LEU A 108 -13.12 -1.20 20.26
N LYS A 109 -12.12 -2.04 20.52
CA LYS A 109 -12.34 -3.44 20.89
C LYS A 109 -13.14 -3.58 22.19
N ALA A 110 -12.82 -2.76 23.20
CA ALA A 110 -13.58 -2.74 24.45
C ALA A 110 -15.04 -2.29 24.28
N LEU A 111 -15.35 -1.54 23.21
CA LEU A 111 -16.70 -1.06 22.90
C LEU A 111 -17.51 -2.03 22.05
N ALA A 112 -16.83 -2.75 21.16
CA ALA A 112 -17.50 -3.61 20.17
C ALA A 112 -18.24 -4.80 20.79
N GLY A 113 -17.97 -5.12 22.07
CA GLY A 113 -18.54 -6.31 22.70
C GLY A 113 -17.98 -7.61 22.11
N GLU A 114 -18.79 -8.65 22.05
CA GLU A 114 -18.43 -9.90 21.37
C GLU A 114 -18.14 -9.59 19.89
N GLU A 115 -16.94 -9.97 19.43
CA GLU A 115 -16.50 -9.75 18.05
C GLU A 115 -17.53 -10.35 17.10
N THR A 116 -18.15 -9.52 16.25
CA THR A 116 -18.78 -10.04 15.04
C THR A 116 -17.67 -10.66 14.24
N ASP A 117 -17.75 -11.96 14.04
CA ASP A 117 -16.74 -12.78 13.38
C ASP A 117 -16.63 -12.33 11.92
N THR A 118 -15.79 -11.30 11.68
CA THR A 118 -15.57 -10.76 10.35
C THR A 118 -14.26 -11.30 9.82
N GLU A 119 -14.34 -12.23 8.90
CA GLU A 119 -13.18 -12.75 8.19
C GLU A 119 -12.87 -11.89 6.96
N LEU A 120 -11.59 -11.56 6.75
CA LEU A 120 -11.13 -10.77 5.62
C LEU A 120 -9.99 -11.47 4.89
N ARG A 121 -10.23 -11.83 3.63
CA ARG A 121 -9.21 -12.37 2.72
C ARG A 121 -8.88 -11.37 1.61
N ARG A 122 -7.60 -11.16 1.34
CA ARG A 122 -7.11 -10.18 0.34
C ARG A 122 -6.44 -10.86 -0.82
N PHE A 123 -6.68 -10.32 -2.02
CA PHE A 123 -6.11 -10.78 -3.28
C PHE A 123 -5.69 -9.57 -4.09
N TYR A 124 -4.61 -9.70 -4.83
CA TYR A 124 -4.08 -8.61 -5.63
C TYR A 124 -4.01 -9.05 -7.09
N THR A 125 -4.52 -8.21 -7.97
CA THR A 125 -4.47 -8.43 -9.41
C THR A 125 -3.68 -7.33 -10.11
N PHE A 126 -3.06 -7.71 -11.25
CA PHE A 126 -2.31 -6.80 -12.10
C PHE A 126 -2.68 -6.98 -13.57
N GLY A 127 -2.70 -5.89 -14.33
CA GLY A 127 -2.98 -5.93 -15.77
C GLY A 127 -4.44 -6.06 -16.15
N VAL A 128 -5.36 -5.85 -15.21
CA VAL A 128 -6.81 -5.85 -15.39
C VAL A 128 -7.40 -4.61 -14.72
N SER A 129 -8.47 -4.03 -15.24
CA SER A 129 -9.15 -2.89 -14.66
C SER A 129 -10.17 -3.31 -13.59
N GLU A 130 -10.47 -2.40 -12.66
CA GLU A 130 -11.52 -2.60 -11.66
C GLU A 130 -12.89 -2.87 -12.30
N SER A 131 -13.24 -2.12 -13.36
CA SER A 131 -14.49 -2.33 -14.09
C SER A 131 -14.58 -3.72 -14.73
N ALA A 132 -13.51 -4.20 -15.36
CA ALA A 132 -13.50 -5.54 -15.94
C ALA A 132 -13.59 -6.64 -14.87
N LEU A 133 -12.97 -6.43 -13.70
CA LEU A 133 -13.11 -7.34 -12.56
C LEU A 133 -14.56 -7.33 -12.02
N SER A 134 -15.17 -6.16 -11.85
CA SER A 134 -16.55 -6.04 -11.41
C SER A 134 -17.51 -6.73 -12.36
N ASP A 135 -17.39 -6.48 -13.67
CA ASP A 135 -18.23 -7.15 -14.69
C ASP A 135 -18.14 -8.68 -14.62
N MET A 136 -16.95 -9.22 -14.37
CA MET A 136 -16.74 -10.67 -14.26
C MET A 136 -17.23 -11.27 -12.95
N LEU A 137 -17.04 -10.56 -11.84
CA LEU A 137 -17.21 -11.10 -10.49
C LEU A 137 -18.62 -10.86 -9.95
N ASP A 138 -19.27 -9.75 -10.34
CA ASP A 138 -20.59 -9.36 -9.90
C ASP A 138 -21.71 -9.88 -10.82
N ALA A 139 -21.36 -10.64 -11.86
CA ALA A 139 -22.31 -11.31 -12.76
C ALA A 139 -23.24 -12.31 -12.03
N ALA A 140 -22.83 -12.82 -10.89
CA ALA A 140 -23.65 -13.65 -10.02
C ALA A 140 -23.49 -13.21 -8.55
N PRO A 141 -24.57 -13.22 -7.76
CA PRO A 141 -24.52 -12.78 -6.37
C PRO A 141 -23.55 -13.63 -5.54
N TRP A 142 -22.93 -12.99 -4.55
CA TRP A 142 -22.15 -13.68 -3.53
C TRP A 142 -23.09 -14.34 -2.49
N PRO A 143 -22.63 -15.40 -1.81
CA PRO A 143 -23.42 -16.01 -0.72
C PRO A 143 -23.81 -14.99 0.37
N ALA A 144 -24.90 -15.24 1.07
CA ALA A 144 -25.33 -14.38 2.16
C ALA A 144 -24.23 -14.23 3.23
N GLY A 145 -24.01 -13.01 3.70
CA GLY A 145 -22.94 -12.69 4.64
C GLY A 145 -21.54 -12.58 4.02
N ILE A 146 -21.40 -12.71 2.68
CA ILE A 146 -20.13 -12.53 1.98
C ILE A 146 -20.23 -11.33 1.05
N GLU A 147 -19.26 -10.43 1.14
CA GLU A 147 -19.14 -9.22 0.35
C GLU A 147 -17.79 -9.19 -0.37
N LEU A 148 -17.78 -8.70 -1.63
CA LEU A 148 -16.55 -8.44 -2.37
C LEU A 148 -16.33 -6.93 -2.47
N GLY A 149 -15.21 -6.46 -1.90
CA GLY A 149 -14.77 -5.07 -2.00
C GLY A 149 -13.61 -4.90 -2.94
N TYR A 150 -13.54 -3.73 -3.59
CA TYR A 150 -12.48 -3.35 -4.52
C TYR A 150 -11.70 -2.15 -3.98
N ARG A 151 -10.39 -2.15 -4.19
CA ARG A 151 -9.53 -0.99 -3.89
C ARG A 151 -8.45 -0.84 -4.95
N SER A 152 -8.51 0.26 -5.69
CA SER A 152 -7.42 0.64 -6.59
C SER A 152 -6.22 1.11 -5.78
N SER A 153 -5.08 0.45 -5.97
CA SER A 153 -3.79 0.77 -5.35
C SER A 153 -2.68 0.63 -6.40
N MET A 154 -2.60 1.61 -7.31
CA MET A 154 -1.70 1.58 -8.47
C MET A 154 -0.30 1.04 -8.14
N PRO A 155 0.18 0.03 -8.88
CA PRO A 155 -0.37 -0.49 -10.15
C PRO A 155 -1.34 -1.67 -10.01
N LEU A 156 -1.82 -1.98 -8.80
CA LEU A 156 -2.62 -3.14 -8.47
C LEU A 156 -4.08 -2.79 -8.19
N ILE A 157 -4.95 -3.77 -8.38
CA ILE A 157 -6.29 -3.79 -7.79
C ILE A 157 -6.29 -4.80 -6.65
N GLU A 158 -6.60 -4.34 -5.45
CA GLU A 158 -6.83 -5.18 -4.27
C GLU A 158 -8.30 -5.59 -4.24
N LEU A 159 -8.56 -6.88 -4.16
CA LEU A 159 -9.86 -7.48 -3.92
C LEU A 159 -9.93 -7.94 -2.47
N LYS A 160 -11.05 -7.67 -1.81
CA LYS A 160 -11.31 -8.02 -0.42
C LYS A 160 -12.55 -8.90 -0.35
N LEU A 161 -12.38 -10.16 -0.01
CA LEU A 161 -13.49 -11.04 0.31
C LEU A 161 -13.77 -10.92 1.82
N ILE A 162 -14.94 -10.40 2.17
CA ILE A 162 -15.33 -10.06 3.55
C ILE A 162 -16.49 -10.95 3.95
N GLY A 163 -16.28 -11.79 4.96
CA GLY A 163 -17.33 -12.61 5.57
C GLY A 163 -17.84 -11.96 6.85
N HIS A 164 -19.14 -11.72 6.94
CA HIS A 164 -19.84 -11.21 8.13
C HIS A 164 -20.60 -12.37 8.79
N GLY A 165 -19.96 -13.07 9.71
CA GLY A 165 -20.53 -14.27 10.34
C GLY A 165 -20.72 -15.45 9.36
N ALA A 166 -20.04 -15.43 8.22
CA ALA A 166 -20.06 -16.51 7.25
C ALA A 166 -19.28 -17.72 7.79
N SER A 167 -19.72 -18.94 7.44
CA SER A 167 -18.95 -20.13 7.80
C SER A 167 -17.64 -20.20 7.03
N THR A 168 -16.62 -20.85 7.61
CA THR A 168 -15.35 -21.10 6.92
C THR A 168 -15.55 -21.81 5.58
N ALA A 169 -16.52 -22.76 5.51
CA ALA A 169 -16.82 -23.48 4.28
C ALA A 169 -17.37 -22.55 3.18
N ASP A 170 -18.25 -21.60 3.55
CA ASP A 170 -18.78 -20.61 2.59
C ASP A 170 -17.68 -19.67 2.12
N MET A 171 -16.80 -19.24 3.03
CA MET A 171 -15.63 -18.41 2.69
C MET A 171 -14.66 -19.13 1.76
N ASP A 172 -14.39 -20.41 1.99
CA ASP A 172 -13.53 -21.24 1.13
C ASP A 172 -14.14 -21.44 -0.28
N ALA A 173 -15.45 -21.68 -0.34
CA ALA A 173 -16.15 -21.78 -1.63
C ALA A 173 -16.16 -20.45 -2.39
N ALA A 174 -16.36 -19.33 -1.70
CA ALA A 174 -16.31 -18.00 -2.29
C ALA A 174 -14.89 -17.65 -2.76
N GLU A 175 -13.86 -17.98 -1.98
CA GLU A 175 -12.46 -17.83 -2.40
C GLU A 175 -12.15 -18.65 -3.62
N ALA A 176 -12.55 -19.91 -3.67
CA ALA A 176 -12.32 -20.77 -4.83
C ALA A 176 -12.96 -20.21 -6.11
N ARG A 177 -14.19 -19.69 -6.01
CA ARG A 177 -14.88 -18.99 -7.12
C ARG A 177 -14.09 -17.76 -7.55
N LEU A 178 -13.67 -16.90 -6.60
CA LEU A 178 -12.89 -15.71 -6.89
C LEU A 178 -11.60 -16.06 -7.61
N LEU A 179 -10.83 -17.01 -7.07
CA LEU A 179 -9.54 -17.42 -7.61
C LEU A 179 -9.64 -18.00 -9.01
N ALA A 180 -10.67 -18.79 -9.31
CA ALA A 180 -10.91 -19.30 -10.65
C ALA A 180 -11.12 -18.17 -11.67
N ALA A 181 -11.84 -17.13 -11.30
CA ALA A 181 -12.12 -16.00 -12.18
C ALA A 181 -10.90 -15.09 -12.40
N ILE A 182 -10.07 -14.84 -11.36
CA ILE A 182 -8.94 -13.89 -11.43
C ILE A 182 -7.60 -14.57 -11.72
N ALA A 183 -7.54 -15.88 -11.85
CA ALA A 183 -6.29 -16.65 -12.01
C ALA A 183 -5.27 -16.06 -12.98
N PRO A 184 -5.65 -15.53 -14.18
CA PRO A 184 -4.69 -14.97 -15.14
C PRO A 184 -3.95 -13.74 -14.62
N TRP A 185 -4.58 -12.96 -13.73
CA TRP A 185 -4.11 -11.65 -13.23
C TRP A 185 -3.70 -11.66 -11.76
N LEU A 186 -3.89 -12.78 -11.05
CA LEU A 186 -3.55 -12.89 -9.63
C LEU A 186 -2.02 -12.79 -9.44
N VAL A 187 -1.59 -11.85 -8.60
CA VAL A 187 -0.16 -11.58 -8.33
C VAL A 187 0.23 -11.66 -6.86
N GLY A 188 -0.74 -11.79 -5.96
CA GLY A 188 -0.47 -11.93 -4.52
C GLY A 188 -1.73 -12.15 -3.70
N ARG A 189 -1.57 -12.58 -2.44
CA ARG A 189 -2.65 -12.83 -1.47
C ARG A 189 -2.25 -12.38 -0.08
N GLY A 190 -3.23 -12.15 0.78
CA GLY A 190 -3.03 -11.85 2.19
C GLY A 190 -2.55 -10.42 2.45
N ASN A 191 -1.80 -10.22 3.53
CA ASN A 191 -1.47 -8.89 4.04
C ASN A 191 -0.11 -8.37 3.55
N GLU A 192 0.72 -9.24 3.02
CA GLU A 192 2.05 -8.88 2.54
C GLU A 192 1.96 -8.25 1.14
N ALA A 193 2.79 -7.24 0.89
CA ALA A 193 2.86 -6.59 -0.43
C ALA A 193 3.25 -7.61 -1.52
N PRO A 194 2.57 -7.65 -2.67
CA PRO A 194 2.88 -8.61 -3.74
C PRO A 194 4.33 -8.59 -4.22
N ALA A 195 4.99 -7.43 -4.24
CA ALA A 195 6.41 -7.34 -4.57
C ALA A 195 7.28 -8.18 -3.62
N ASN A 196 7.02 -8.11 -2.30
CA ASN A 196 7.76 -8.92 -1.32
C ASN A 196 7.49 -10.43 -1.50
N GLN A 197 6.23 -10.80 -1.78
CA GLN A 197 5.87 -12.19 -2.08
C GLN A 197 6.63 -12.71 -3.31
N ILE A 198 6.77 -11.88 -4.35
CA ILE A 198 7.54 -12.23 -5.55
C ILE A 198 9.03 -12.39 -5.21
N LEU A 199 9.59 -11.46 -4.44
CA LEU A 199 10.99 -11.52 -4.05
C LEU A 199 11.31 -12.71 -3.13
N ALA A 200 10.37 -13.12 -2.30
CA ALA A 200 10.51 -14.33 -1.47
C ALA A 200 10.66 -15.61 -2.32
N LEU A 201 10.12 -15.64 -3.54
CA LEU A 201 10.32 -16.77 -4.48
C LEU A 201 11.75 -16.90 -4.99
N LEU A 202 12.59 -15.88 -4.85
CA LEU A 202 14.00 -15.93 -5.23
C LEU A 202 14.79 -16.96 -4.39
N GLY A 203 14.40 -17.17 -3.12
CA GLY A 203 15.20 -17.93 -2.19
C GLY A 203 16.60 -17.32 -2.03
N GLU A 204 17.65 -18.09 -2.33
CA GLU A 204 19.05 -17.63 -2.25
C GLU A 204 19.57 -17.01 -3.56
N ARG A 205 18.73 -16.95 -4.59
CA ARG A 205 19.15 -16.41 -5.91
C ARG A 205 19.30 -14.89 -5.88
N SER A 206 20.42 -14.38 -6.39
CA SER A 206 20.63 -12.96 -6.58
C SER A 206 19.86 -12.47 -7.83
N LEU A 207 19.26 -11.30 -7.74
CA LEU A 207 18.57 -10.62 -8.82
C LEU A 207 19.29 -9.32 -9.17
N HIS A 208 19.68 -9.15 -10.43
CA HIS A 208 20.26 -7.91 -10.95
C HIS A 208 19.16 -7.06 -11.61
N LEU A 209 19.06 -5.78 -11.23
CA LEU A 209 18.10 -4.83 -11.78
C LEU A 209 18.80 -3.76 -12.61
N GLN A 210 18.29 -3.49 -13.82
CA GLN A 210 18.67 -2.31 -14.61
C GLN A 210 17.42 -1.50 -14.95
N GLU A 211 17.47 -0.21 -14.64
CA GLU A 211 16.33 0.69 -14.82
C GLU A 211 16.67 1.87 -15.71
N GLY A 212 15.82 2.09 -16.72
CA GLY A 212 15.78 3.30 -17.52
C GLY A 212 14.50 4.10 -17.22
N GLU A 213 13.41 3.81 -17.92
CA GLU A 213 12.17 4.61 -17.85
C GLU A 213 11.44 4.53 -16.51
N SER A 214 11.57 3.45 -15.78
CA SER A 214 10.94 3.30 -14.44
C SER A 214 11.54 4.23 -13.38
N ARG A 215 12.76 4.78 -13.62
CA ARG A 215 13.43 5.82 -12.80
C ARG A 215 13.43 5.50 -11.30
N GLY A 216 13.78 4.28 -10.94
CA GLY A 216 13.85 3.83 -9.55
C GLY A 216 12.57 3.22 -8.98
N ALA A 217 11.48 3.16 -9.76
CA ALA A 217 10.24 2.57 -9.26
C ALA A 217 10.39 1.07 -8.98
N LEU A 218 11.12 0.32 -9.82
CA LEU A 218 11.39 -1.10 -9.60
C LEU A 218 12.27 -1.31 -8.37
N LEU A 219 13.37 -0.57 -8.25
CA LEU A 219 14.24 -0.63 -7.08
C LEU A 219 13.49 -0.28 -5.79
N THR A 220 12.61 0.73 -5.84
CA THR A 220 11.79 1.12 -4.68
C THR A 220 10.83 0.01 -4.26
N MET A 221 10.22 -0.71 -5.21
CA MET A 221 9.35 -1.85 -4.93
C MET A 221 10.11 -3.04 -4.31
N CYS A 222 11.37 -3.18 -4.67
CA CYS A 222 12.25 -4.27 -4.23
C CYS A 222 13.12 -3.90 -3.02
N HIS A 223 13.02 -2.65 -2.53
CA HIS A 223 13.91 -2.11 -1.51
C HIS A 223 13.94 -2.97 -0.23
N GLY A 224 15.15 -3.18 0.27
CA GLY A 224 15.39 -3.96 1.49
C GLY A 224 15.58 -5.46 1.28
N HIS A 225 15.44 -5.98 0.06
CA HIS A 225 15.71 -7.39 -0.18
C HIS A 225 17.25 -7.61 -0.32
N PRO A 226 17.86 -8.52 0.47
CA PRO A 226 19.33 -8.65 0.56
C PRO A 226 19.99 -9.18 -0.71
N ALA A 227 19.24 -9.89 -1.55
CA ALA A 227 19.76 -10.52 -2.77
C ALA A 227 19.80 -9.58 -3.99
N LEU A 228 19.53 -8.27 -3.81
CA LEU A 228 19.45 -7.34 -4.94
C LEU A 228 20.79 -6.69 -5.25
N THR A 229 21.15 -6.68 -6.53
CA THR A 229 22.10 -5.73 -7.10
C THR A 229 21.38 -4.85 -8.11
N ALA A 230 21.59 -3.54 -8.08
CA ALA A 230 20.87 -2.62 -8.94
C ALA A 230 21.79 -1.59 -9.58
N GLY A 231 21.47 -1.21 -10.81
CA GLY A 231 22.12 -0.13 -11.53
C GLY A 231 21.13 0.74 -12.30
N PHE A 232 21.38 2.04 -12.32
CA PHE A 232 20.71 2.97 -13.23
C PHE A 232 21.58 3.19 -14.45
N SER A 233 20.98 3.12 -15.64
CA SER A 233 21.71 3.47 -16.86
C SER A 233 20.87 4.39 -17.73
N HIS A 234 21.45 5.54 -18.06
CA HIS A 234 20.90 6.47 -19.05
C HIS A 234 21.17 6.03 -20.50
N THR A 235 21.97 4.96 -20.69
CA THR A 235 22.37 4.45 -22.00
C THR A 235 21.60 3.20 -22.43
N LEU A 236 20.57 2.80 -21.66
CA LEU A 236 19.72 1.67 -22.05
C LEU A 236 18.97 2.00 -23.34
N SER A 237 18.87 1.00 -24.23
CA SER A 237 18.14 1.13 -25.49
C SER A 237 16.63 1.26 -25.28
N ASP A 238 15.96 1.89 -26.23
CA ASP A 238 14.52 1.87 -26.44
C ASP A 238 14.05 0.75 -27.38
N ASP A 239 15.01 0.01 -27.97
CA ASP A 239 14.78 -1.17 -28.81
C ASP A 239 15.03 -2.44 -28.00
N LEU A 240 14.04 -3.31 -27.96
CA LEU A 240 14.09 -4.59 -27.24
C LEU A 240 15.24 -5.48 -27.70
N THR A 241 15.57 -5.47 -29.00
CA THR A 241 16.63 -6.31 -29.58
C THR A 241 18.05 -5.81 -29.26
N GLN A 242 18.17 -4.56 -28.84
CA GLN A 242 19.42 -3.89 -28.51
C GLN A 242 19.63 -3.71 -27.00
N LEU A 243 18.69 -4.17 -26.18
CA LEU A 243 18.91 -4.14 -24.74
C LEU A 243 20.08 -5.03 -24.35
N ALA A 244 21.03 -4.44 -23.64
CA ALA A 244 22.17 -5.17 -23.10
C ALA A 244 21.68 -6.22 -22.07
N VAL A 245 22.15 -7.44 -22.22
CA VAL A 245 21.91 -8.51 -21.24
C VAL A 245 23.01 -8.43 -20.20
N PRO A 246 22.69 -8.17 -18.92
CA PRO A 246 23.69 -8.19 -17.87
C PRO A 246 24.34 -9.57 -17.74
N ALA A 247 25.62 -9.58 -17.36
CA ALA A 247 26.36 -10.82 -17.07
C ALA A 247 25.96 -11.38 -15.70
N ALA A 248 24.64 -11.54 -15.47
CA ALA A 248 24.07 -12.06 -14.25
C ALA A 248 23.12 -13.21 -14.62
N PRO A 249 23.10 -14.30 -13.83
CA PRO A 249 22.25 -15.47 -14.14
C PRO A 249 20.75 -15.16 -14.07
N LEU A 250 20.38 -14.14 -13.30
CA LEU A 250 19.00 -13.65 -13.21
C LEU A 250 18.99 -12.13 -13.22
N SER A 251 18.34 -11.53 -14.21
CA SER A 251 18.27 -10.07 -14.33
C SER A 251 16.96 -9.59 -14.92
N LEU A 252 16.53 -8.41 -14.46
CA LEU A 252 15.43 -7.63 -15.01
C LEU A 252 15.97 -6.31 -15.55
N THR A 253 15.65 -5.99 -16.80
CA THR A 253 16.00 -4.73 -17.44
C THR A 253 14.74 -4.03 -17.92
N ILE A 254 14.60 -2.75 -17.55
CA ILE A 254 13.59 -1.84 -18.09
C ILE A 254 14.33 -0.81 -18.93
N GLY A 255 14.12 -0.82 -20.23
CA GLY A 255 14.78 0.09 -21.17
C GLY A 255 14.24 1.51 -21.11
N ARG A 256 14.53 2.31 -22.13
CA ARG A 256 14.02 3.67 -22.29
C ARG A 256 12.69 3.68 -23.04
N ALA A 257 11.94 4.77 -22.90
CA ALA A 257 10.76 4.98 -23.71
C ALA A 257 11.15 5.30 -25.17
N GLY A 258 10.58 4.55 -26.10
CA GLY A 258 10.66 4.76 -27.53
C GLY A 258 9.28 4.94 -28.17
N PRO A 259 9.21 5.06 -29.51
CA PRO A 259 7.95 5.26 -30.23
C PRO A 259 6.99 4.07 -30.06
N ASP A 260 7.51 2.88 -29.85
CA ASP A 260 6.73 1.64 -29.68
C ASP A 260 6.36 1.35 -28.22
N GLY A 261 6.92 2.07 -27.26
CA GLY A 261 6.73 1.89 -25.82
C GLY A 261 8.04 1.71 -25.07
N VAL A 262 8.01 0.96 -23.99
CA VAL A 262 9.17 0.67 -23.15
C VAL A 262 9.51 -0.81 -23.20
N PRO A 263 10.73 -1.19 -23.59
CA PRO A 263 11.12 -2.59 -23.60
C PRO A 263 11.46 -3.09 -22.20
N LEU A 264 10.99 -4.29 -21.89
CA LEU A 264 11.25 -5.03 -20.66
C LEU A 264 11.94 -6.35 -21.04
N LEU A 265 13.01 -6.71 -20.33
CA LEU A 265 13.76 -7.95 -20.57
C LEU A 265 14.00 -8.68 -19.25
N LEU A 266 13.66 -9.94 -19.23
CA LEU A 266 14.06 -10.91 -18.20
C LEU A 266 15.10 -11.85 -18.81
N CYS A 267 16.28 -11.91 -18.20
CA CYS A 267 17.23 -12.97 -18.42
C CYS A 267 17.22 -13.90 -17.21
N ALA A 268 16.95 -15.18 -17.42
CA ALA A 268 16.84 -16.15 -16.35
C ALA A 268 17.23 -17.54 -16.86
N ASP A 269 18.12 -18.21 -16.15
CA ASP A 269 18.56 -19.56 -16.44
C ASP A 269 19.04 -19.75 -17.92
N GLY A 270 19.70 -18.73 -18.47
CA GLY A 270 20.18 -18.70 -19.85
C GLY A 270 19.10 -18.42 -20.90
N GLN A 271 17.86 -18.20 -20.51
CA GLN A 271 16.76 -17.83 -21.40
C GLN A 271 16.47 -16.33 -21.37
N LEU A 272 16.11 -15.77 -22.52
CA LEU A 272 15.70 -14.38 -22.67
C LEU A 272 14.21 -14.30 -22.96
N HIS A 273 13.50 -13.52 -22.14
CA HIS A 273 12.10 -13.19 -22.34
C HIS A 273 11.94 -11.69 -22.39
N GLY A 274 11.48 -11.16 -23.50
CA GLY A 274 11.35 -9.73 -23.70
C GLY A 274 9.99 -9.33 -24.25
N GLN A 275 9.54 -8.14 -23.86
CA GLN A 275 8.36 -7.50 -24.43
C GLN A 275 8.52 -5.99 -24.42
N THR A 276 7.89 -5.32 -25.39
CA THR A 276 7.73 -3.86 -25.37
C THR A 276 6.29 -3.53 -24.99
N LEU A 277 6.12 -2.70 -23.99
CA LEU A 277 4.80 -2.30 -23.48
C LEU A 277 4.56 -0.81 -23.68
N ARG A 278 3.40 -0.48 -24.24
CA ARG A 278 2.87 0.87 -24.24
C ARG A 278 1.97 1.04 -23.03
N VAL A 279 2.36 1.99 -22.15
CA VAL A 279 1.60 2.36 -20.96
C VAL A 279 1.04 3.76 -21.18
N SER A 280 -0.29 3.89 -21.18
CA SER A 280 -0.97 5.19 -21.24
C SER A 280 -1.58 5.47 -19.88
N HIS A 281 -0.97 6.36 -19.12
CA HIS A 281 -1.49 6.81 -17.82
C HIS A 281 -1.27 8.32 -17.67
N PRO A 282 -2.29 9.10 -17.24
CA PRO A 282 -2.18 10.55 -17.11
C PRO A 282 -1.13 10.99 -16.07
N ASP A 283 -0.93 10.19 -15.01
CA ASP A 283 0.15 10.41 -14.05
C ASP A 283 1.40 9.61 -14.44
N PRO A 284 2.53 10.28 -14.78
CA PRO A 284 3.77 9.60 -15.15
C PRO A 284 4.36 8.71 -14.04
N ALA A 285 4.16 9.07 -12.77
CA ALA A 285 4.65 8.26 -11.65
C ALA A 285 3.91 6.92 -11.55
N SER A 286 2.63 6.91 -11.81
CA SER A 286 1.83 5.68 -11.92
C SER A 286 2.24 4.85 -13.13
N GLY A 287 2.50 5.48 -14.29
CA GLY A 287 3.03 4.78 -15.47
C GLY A 287 4.34 4.04 -15.18
N ARG A 288 5.27 4.68 -14.46
CA ARG A 288 6.54 4.04 -14.05
C ARG A 288 6.32 2.86 -13.10
N ARG A 289 5.39 2.97 -12.16
CA ARG A 289 5.04 1.86 -11.26
C ARG A 289 4.42 0.69 -12.01
N ILE A 290 3.60 0.96 -13.03
CA ILE A 290 3.03 -0.08 -13.90
C ILE A 290 4.14 -0.83 -14.62
N LEU A 291 5.10 -0.14 -15.26
CA LEU A 291 6.24 -0.76 -15.93
C LEU A 291 7.10 -1.59 -14.97
N ALA A 292 7.39 -1.04 -13.79
CA ALA A 292 8.14 -1.73 -12.76
C ALA A 292 7.46 -3.03 -12.32
N PHE A 293 6.14 -2.98 -12.09
CA PHE A 293 5.42 -4.18 -11.70
C PHE A 293 5.25 -5.19 -12.84
N ALA A 294 5.13 -4.73 -14.09
CA ALA A 294 5.13 -5.63 -15.26
C ALA A 294 6.44 -6.42 -15.36
N ALA A 295 7.59 -5.80 -15.08
CA ALA A 295 8.87 -6.50 -15.00
C ALA A 295 8.90 -7.51 -13.85
N LEU A 296 8.40 -7.15 -12.66
CA LEU A 296 8.27 -8.08 -11.53
C LEU A 296 7.32 -9.23 -11.83
N ASP A 297 6.23 -9.01 -12.57
CA ASP A 297 5.34 -10.10 -12.96
C ASP A 297 5.98 -11.07 -13.95
N MET A 298 6.85 -10.60 -14.86
CA MET A 298 7.68 -11.50 -15.69
C MET A 298 8.55 -12.41 -14.82
N LEU A 299 9.22 -11.86 -13.81
CA LEU A 299 10.02 -12.62 -12.85
C LEU A 299 9.16 -13.63 -12.08
N ARG A 300 8.03 -13.17 -11.50
CA ARG A 300 7.10 -14.02 -10.77
C ARG A 300 6.66 -15.23 -11.60
N ARG A 301 6.26 -14.98 -12.84
CA ARG A 301 5.81 -16.03 -13.76
C ARG A 301 6.91 -17.03 -14.07
N HIS A 302 8.12 -16.56 -14.33
CA HIS A 302 9.27 -17.42 -14.52
C HIS A 302 9.52 -18.31 -13.30
N LEU A 303 9.56 -17.71 -12.09
CA LEU A 303 9.80 -18.43 -10.84
C LEU A 303 8.72 -19.47 -10.50
N LEU A 304 7.51 -19.27 -10.99
CA LEU A 304 6.37 -20.18 -10.81
C LEU A 304 6.21 -21.17 -11.99
N GLY A 305 7.08 -21.16 -12.98
CA GLY A 305 6.98 -22.02 -14.17
C GLY A 305 5.77 -21.68 -15.07
N LEU A 306 5.27 -20.44 -15.00
CA LEU A 306 4.17 -19.96 -15.85
C LEU A 306 4.70 -19.33 -17.14
N PRO A 307 3.87 -19.20 -18.19
CA PRO A 307 4.24 -18.41 -19.37
C PRO A 307 4.65 -16.99 -18.96
N VAL A 308 5.91 -16.61 -19.24
CA VAL A 308 6.52 -15.37 -18.73
C VAL A 308 5.80 -14.11 -19.22
N LEU A 309 5.35 -14.11 -20.47
CA LEU A 309 4.67 -12.97 -21.07
C LEU A 309 3.16 -13.10 -20.90
N ALA A 310 2.62 -12.40 -19.90
CA ALA A 310 1.19 -12.39 -19.60
C ALA A 310 0.38 -11.57 -20.61
N ASP A 311 -0.88 -11.92 -20.77
CA ASP A 311 -1.84 -11.10 -21.50
C ASP A 311 -2.53 -10.12 -20.53
N TYR A 312 -2.11 -8.87 -20.63
CA TYR A 312 -2.68 -7.77 -19.83
C TYR A 312 -3.84 -7.11 -20.59
N LEU A 313 -4.96 -6.86 -19.93
CA LEU A 313 -6.11 -6.15 -20.51
C LEU A 313 -5.90 -4.63 -20.52
N THR A 314 -5.06 -4.12 -19.64
CA THR A 314 -4.81 -2.67 -19.47
C THR A 314 -3.50 -2.18 -20.10
N LEU A 315 -2.70 -3.09 -20.69
CA LEU A 315 -1.42 -2.74 -21.30
C LEU A 315 -1.37 -3.26 -22.73
N THR A 316 -0.81 -2.45 -23.63
CA THR A 316 -0.63 -2.85 -25.03
C THR A 316 0.78 -3.37 -25.25
N ARG A 317 0.90 -4.64 -25.61
CA ARG A 317 2.18 -5.20 -26.07
C ARG A 317 2.37 -4.90 -27.55
N THR A 318 3.48 -4.25 -27.89
CA THR A 318 3.85 -3.87 -29.27
C THR A 318 4.91 -4.76 -29.88
N ALA A 319 5.76 -5.37 -29.05
CA ALA A 319 6.76 -6.35 -29.49
C ALA A 319 6.99 -7.43 -28.42
N ARG A 320 7.51 -8.58 -28.84
CA ARG A 320 7.95 -9.68 -27.96
C ARG A 320 9.17 -10.37 -28.55
N CYS A 321 10.07 -10.85 -27.70
CA CYS A 321 11.07 -11.83 -28.07
C CYS A 321 11.12 -12.96 -27.02
N GLN A 322 11.43 -14.16 -27.50
CA GLN A 322 11.72 -15.30 -26.66
C GLN A 322 12.81 -16.08 -27.40
N GLU A 323 14.02 -16.04 -26.84
CA GLU A 323 15.16 -16.75 -27.40
C GLU A 323 15.63 -17.82 -26.41
N GLY A 324 15.88 -19.03 -26.89
CA GLY A 324 16.62 -20.04 -26.13
C GLY A 324 18.06 -19.59 -25.91
N ALA A 325 18.76 -20.21 -24.95
CA ALA A 325 20.11 -19.88 -24.56
C ALA A 325 20.99 -19.58 -25.78
N ARG A 326 21.56 -18.37 -25.83
CA ARG A 326 22.72 -18.13 -26.68
C ARG A 326 23.87 -18.86 -26.01
N GLY A 327 24.34 -19.94 -26.66
CA GLY A 327 25.50 -20.72 -26.25
C GLY A 327 26.80 -19.90 -26.25
#